data_f6595139a91eb036bba2ac102dd2690c
#
_entry.id   f6595139a91eb036bba2ac102dd2690c
#
_cell.length_a   1.000
_cell.length_b   1.000
_cell.length_c   1.000
_cell.angle_alpha   90.00
_cell.angle_beta   90.00
_cell.angle_gamma   90.00
#
_symmetry.space_group_name_H-M   'P 1'
#
loop_
_entity.id
_entity.type
_entity.pdbx_description
1 polymer ?
#
loop_
_entity_poly.entity_id
_entity_poly.type
_entity_poly.pdbx_seq_one_letter_code
_entity_poly.pdbx_strand_id
1 'polypeptide(L)'
;MLHLWNKRFHYNNLKRVTDKSGARHYSLDGNRVPSVTTILEKTKSQKEKDSLNAWKARVGYTEASRISRESTSRGDKMHKHLEDALHGKQHLDFAEISDIEKKMSEVIINQALEKKLNEIWGCESPLYYPNSHAGTTDLCGVYNNNESIIDFKSSNRVKKREWITDYFLQTCAYALAHNCLLYTSDAADESVG
;
A
#
# COMPACT_ATOMS: atom_id res chain seq x y z
N MET A 1 11.03 16.43 -4.29
CA MET A 1 11.08 15.57 -3.08
C MET A 1 12.36 14.71 -2.99
N LEU A 2 13.23 14.70 -3.98
CA LEU A 2 14.48 13.88 -3.95
C LEU A 2 15.37 14.13 -2.73
N HIS A 3 15.43 15.36 -2.22
CA HIS A 3 16.21 15.74 -1.04
C HIS A 3 15.68 15.15 0.28
N LEU A 4 14.48 14.56 0.29
CA LEU A 4 13.88 13.94 1.48
C LEU A 4 14.27 12.46 1.64
N TRP A 5 14.94 11.87 0.64
CA TRP A 5 15.34 10.48 0.70
C TRP A 5 16.45 10.23 1.70
N ASN A 6 16.14 9.36 2.68
CA ASN A 6 17.08 8.82 3.65
C ASN A 6 16.95 7.30 3.65
N LYS A 7 17.87 6.59 2.99
CA LYS A 7 17.87 5.12 2.86
C LYS A 7 18.34 4.45 4.15
N ARG A 8 17.62 4.71 5.24
CA ARG A 8 17.94 4.21 6.58
C ARG A 8 17.75 2.70 6.72
N PHE A 9 16.84 2.09 5.95
CA PHE A 9 16.50 0.68 6.07
C PHE A 9 16.78 -0.08 4.78
N HIS A 10 17.14 -1.37 4.93
CA HIS A 10 17.22 -2.29 3.81
C HIS A 10 15.91 -3.09 3.71
N TYR A 11 15.21 -2.99 2.58
CA TYR A 11 13.98 -3.73 2.32
C TYR A 11 14.30 -4.97 1.48
N ASN A 12 13.94 -6.14 2.00
CA ASN A 12 14.16 -7.42 1.33
C ASN A 12 13.38 -7.52 0.02
N ASN A 13 13.99 -8.12 -0.99
CA ASN A 13 13.29 -8.40 -2.24
C ASN A 13 12.38 -9.62 -2.06
N LEU A 14 11.07 -9.40 -1.89
CA LEU A 14 10.08 -10.46 -1.71
C LEU A 14 9.52 -10.94 -3.03
N LYS A 15 9.50 -12.25 -3.25
CA LYS A 15 8.81 -12.85 -4.39
C LYS A 15 7.29 -12.85 -4.14
N ARG A 16 6.55 -12.04 -4.90
CA ARG A 16 5.08 -11.99 -4.85
C ARG A 16 4.47 -12.96 -5.86
N VAL A 17 3.52 -13.78 -5.40
CA VAL A 17 2.75 -14.70 -6.23
C VAL A 17 1.27 -14.51 -5.94
N THR A 18 0.45 -14.42 -6.99
CA THR A 18 -1.02 -14.44 -6.90
C THR A 18 -1.50 -15.79 -7.39
N ASP A 19 -2.28 -16.51 -6.60
CA ASP A 19 -2.83 -17.79 -6.99
C ASP A 19 -4.10 -17.65 -7.86
N LYS A 20 -4.64 -18.78 -8.31
CA LYS A 20 -5.84 -18.81 -9.17
C LYS A 20 -7.10 -18.24 -8.50
N SER A 21 -7.14 -18.17 -7.18
CA SER A 21 -8.24 -17.56 -6.43
C SER A 21 -8.11 -16.04 -6.27
N GLY A 22 -6.99 -15.46 -6.72
CA GLY A 22 -6.65 -14.06 -6.51
C GLY A 22 -5.95 -13.77 -5.18
N ALA A 23 -5.71 -14.80 -4.34
CA ALA A 23 -5.01 -14.63 -3.08
C ALA A 23 -3.52 -14.38 -3.32
N ARG A 24 -2.99 -13.31 -2.73
CA ARG A 24 -1.58 -12.94 -2.82
C ARG A 24 -0.78 -13.52 -1.68
N HIS A 25 0.40 -14.01 -2.02
CA HIS A 25 1.39 -14.51 -1.08
C HIS A 25 2.75 -13.91 -1.40
N TYR A 26 3.58 -13.81 -0.38
CA TYR A 26 4.97 -13.40 -0.50
C TYR A 26 5.87 -14.53 0.02
N SER A 27 7.05 -14.66 -0.55
CA SER A 27 8.06 -15.58 -0.03
C SER A 27 9.41 -14.89 0.12
N LEU A 28 10.08 -15.22 1.23
CA LEU A 28 11.45 -14.86 1.56
C LEU A 28 12.17 -16.15 2.00
N ASP A 29 13.28 -16.49 1.36
CA ASP A 29 14.11 -17.66 1.68
C ASP A 29 13.33 -18.98 1.83
N GLY A 30 12.35 -19.18 0.94
CA GLY A 30 11.49 -20.37 0.97
C GLY A 30 10.27 -20.28 1.92
N ASN A 31 10.26 -19.37 2.87
CA ASN A 31 9.12 -19.14 3.76
C ASN A 31 8.03 -18.36 3.04
N ARG A 32 6.82 -18.91 3.00
CA ARG A 32 5.66 -18.32 2.33
C ARG A 32 4.64 -17.83 3.34
N VAL A 33 4.25 -16.57 3.22
CA VAL A 33 3.21 -15.95 4.05
C VAL A 33 2.14 -15.27 3.18
N PRO A 34 0.89 -15.18 3.65
CA PRO A 34 -0.16 -14.46 2.94
C PRO A 34 0.10 -12.95 2.94
N SER A 35 -0.44 -12.23 1.95
CA SER A 35 -0.46 -10.78 2.02
C SER A 35 -1.47 -10.31 3.07
N VAL A 36 -1.21 -9.14 3.68
CA VAL A 36 -2.15 -8.47 4.60
C VAL A 36 -3.52 -8.33 3.94
N THR A 37 -3.59 -7.90 2.69
CA THR A 37 -4.86 -7.73 1.96
C THR A 37 -5.59 -9.06 1.75
N THR A 38 -4.87 -10.18 1.57
CA THR A 38 -5.49 -11.52 1.50
C THR A 38 -6.07 -11.93 2.86
N ILE A 39 -5.39 -11.62 3.96
CA ILE A 39 -5.90 -11.91 5.31
C ILE A 39 -7.18 -11.09 5.54
N LEU A 40 -7.15 -9.78 5.32
CA LEU A 40 -8.30 -8.90 5.52
C LEU A 40 -9.51 -9.34 4.68
N GLU A 41 -9.30 -9.72 3.41
CA GLU A 41 -10.39 -10.24 2.58
C GLU A 41 -11.01 -11.53 3.13
N LYS A 42 -10.19 -12.45 3.62
CA LYS A 42 -10.68 -13.72 4.19
C LYS A 42 -11.37 -13.54 5.55
N THR A 43 -10.97 -12.57 6.33
CA THR A 43 -11.51 -12.30 7.68
C THR A 43 -12.71 -11.37 7.68
N LYS A 44 -13.17 -10.87 6.52
CA LYS A 44 -14.41 -10.09 6.41
C LYS A 44 -15.58 -10.79 7.06
N SER A 45 -16.36 -10.03 7.82
CA SER A 45 -17.58 -10.51 8.45
C SER A 45 -18.61 -10.95 7.41
N GLN A 46 -19.53 -11.83 7.82
CA GLN A 46 -20.64 -12.25 6.94
C GLN A 46 -21.46 -11.05 6.48
N LYS A 47 -21.71 -10.08 7.35
CA LYS A 47 -22.45 -8.85 7.05
C LYS A 47 -21.79 -8.04 5.92
N GLU A 48 -20.46 -7.93 5.90
CA GLU A 48 -19.72 -7.22 4.82
C GLU A 48 -19.82 -7.97 3.50
N LYS A 49 -19.68 -9.30 3.54
CA LYS A 49 -19.85 -10.16 2.36
C LYS A 49 -21.27 -10.07 1.79
N ASP A 50 -22.29 -10.11 2.64
CA ASP A 50 -23.69 -9.98 2.23
C ASP A 50 -23.98 -8.59 1.65
N SER A 51 -23.44 -7.53 2.25
CA SER A 51 -23.56 -6.17 1.73
C SER A 51 -22.94 -6.01 0.33
N LEU A 52 -21.76 -6.61 0.11
CA LEU A 52 -21.11 -6.63 -1.21
C LEU A 52 -21.93 -7.42 -2.23
N ASN A 53 -22.46 -8.56 -1.85
CA ASN A 53 -23.30 -9.39 -2.72
C ASN A 53 -24.63 -8.69 -3.06
N ALA A 54 -25.26 -8.05 -2.10
CA ALA A 54 -26.46 -7.24 -2.34
C ALA A 54 -26.20 -6.07 -3.28
N TRP A 55 -25.05 -5.40 -3.16
CA TRP A 55 -24.63 -4.36 -4.10
C TRP A 55 -24.43 -4.93 -5.50
N LYS A 56 -23.72 -6.06 -5.67
CA LYS A 56 -23.51 -6.71 -6.97
C LYS A 56 -24.83 -7.13 -7.62
N ALA A 57 -25.76 -7.68 -6.83
CA ALA A 57 -27.09 -8.07 -7.32
C ALA A 57 -27.91 -6.85 -7.80
N ARG A 58 -27.80 -5.71 -7.09
CA ARG A 58 -28.54 -4.48 -7.43
C ARG A 58 -28.03 -3.81 -8.71
N VAL A 59 -26.72 -3.76 -8.93
CA VAL A 59 -26.14 -3.09 -10.09
C VAL A 59 -25.92 -4.04 -11.28
N GLY A 60 -26.01 -5.34 -11.06
CA GLY A 60 -25.69 -6.39 -12.01
C GLY A 60 -24.20 -6.79 -11.98
N TYR A 61 -23.93 -8.09 -12.12
CA TYR A 61 -22.57 -8.65 -11.96
C TYR A 61 -21.58 -8.10 -13.01
N THR A 62 -22.02 -7.92 -14.25
CA THR A 62 -21.18 -7.35 -15.32
C THR A 62 -20.79 -5.93 -15.01
N GLU A 63 -21.75 -5.10 -14.59
CA GLU A 63 -21.51 -3.71 -14.24
C GLU A 63 -20.65 -3.59 -12.97
N ALA A 64 -20.92 -4.40 -11.96
CA ALA A 64 -20.08 -4.46 -10.75
C ALA A 64 -18.62 -4.80 -11.08
N SER A 65 -18.40 -5.73 -12.02
CA SER A 65 -17.06 -6.10 -12.49
C SER A 65 -16.40 -4.97 -13.27
N ARG A 66 -17.15 -4.23 -14.10
CA ARG A 66 -16.65 -3.05 -14.81
C ARG A 66 -16.20 -1.97 -13.82
N ILE A 67 -17.08 -1.60 -12.88
CA ILE A 67 -16.80 -0.60 -11.83
C ILE A 67 -15.55 -0.99 -11.01
N SER A 68 -15.43 -2.27 -10.63
CA SER A 68 -14.29 -2.76 -9.86
C SER A 68 -12.99 -2.63 -10.66
N ARG A 69 -12.97 -3.03 -11.91
CA ARG A 69 -11.78 -2.91 -12.80
C ARG A 69 -11.36 -1.46 -12.99
N GLU A 70 -12.29 -0.57 -13.27
CA GLU A 70 -12.01 0.86 -13.45
C GLU A 70 -11.46 1.47 -12.17
N SER A 71 -12.04 1.11 -11.01
CA SER A 71 -11.56 1.59 -9.71
C SER A 71 -10.14 1.10 -9.41
N THR A 72 -9.83 -0.16 -9.71
CA THR A 72 -8.49 -0.72 -9.56
C THR A 72 -7.50 -0.03 -10.49
N SER A 73 -7.80 0.05 -11.79
CA SER A 73 -6.94 0.71 -12.78
C SER A 73 -6.65 2.17 -12.42
N ARG A 74 -7.66 2.90 -11.96
CA ARG A 74 -7.49 4.28 -11.49
C ARG A 74 -6.58 4.35 -10.27
N GLY A 75 -6.75 3.43 -9.31
CA GLY A 75 -5.88 3.33 -8.14
C GLY A 75 -4.43 3.06 -8.54
N ASP A 76 -4.20 2.06 -9.38
CA ASP A 76 -2.85 1.68 -9.84
C ASP A 76 -2.14 2.85 -10.55
N LYS A 77 -2.84 3.57 -11.41
CA LYS A 77 -2.29 4.76 -12.09
C LYS A 77 -1.96 5.89 -11.10
N MET A 78 -2.84 6.15 -10.14
CA MET A 78 -2.59 7.14 -9.08
C MET A 78 -1.35 6.78 -8.27
N HIS A 79 -1.21 5.52 -7.83
CA HIS A 79 -0.03 5.05 -7.08
C HIS A 79 1.24 5.18 -7.91
N LYS A 80 1.19 4.77 -9.19
CA LYS A 80 2.35 4.91 -10.08
C LYS A 80 2.79 6.36 -10.24
N HIS A 81 1.86 7.28 -10.39
CA HIS A 81 2.16 8.71 -10.49
C HIS A 81 2.78 9.25 -9.18
N LEU A 82 2.27 8.82 -8.02
CA LEU A 82 2.83 9.20 -6.72
C LEU A 82 4.24 8.64 -6.53
N GLU A 83 4.46 7.37 -6.86
CA GLU A 83 5.79 6.74 -6.83
C GLU A 83 6.80 7.53 -7.68
N ASP A 84 6.45 7.84 -8.93
CA ASP A 84 7.33 8.56 -9.83
C ASP A 84 7.63 9.99 -9.34
N ALA A 85 6.63 10.67 -8.79
CA ALA A 85 6.82 12.00 -8.19
C ALA A 85 7.74 11.96 -6.96
N LEU A 86 7.60 10.96 -6.09
CA LEU A 86 8.46 10.75 -4.92
C LEU A 86 9.90 10.47 -5.33
N HIS A 87 10.11 9.73 -6.43
CA HIS A 87 11.42 9.45 -7.01
C HIS A 87 11.99 10.61 -7.87
N GLY A 88 11.23 11.70 -8.03
CA GLY A 88 11.63 12.84 -8.85
C GLY A 88 11.71 12.54 -10.34
N LYS A 89 11.03 11.48 -10.80
CA LYS A 89 10.94 11.17 -12.21
C LYS A 89 9.94 12.13 -12.86
N GLN A 90 10.38 12.81 -13.92
CA GLN A 90 9.43 13.54 -14.76
C GLN A 90 8.71 12.53 -15.65
N HIS A 91 7.39 12.53 -15.61
CA HIS A 91 6.60 11.74 -16.53
C HIS A 91 6.77 12.26 -17.96
N LEU A 92 7.50 11.53 -18.78
CA LEU A 92 7.63 11.81 -20.22
C LEU A 92 6.42 11.28 -21.02
N ASP A 93 5.62 10.37 -20.44
CA ASP A 93 4.45 9.78 -21.10
C ASP A 93 3.15 10.25 -20.47
N PHE A 94 2.72 11.46 -20.82
CA PHE A 94 1.41 12.00 -20.43
C PHE A 94 0.22 11.30 -21.14
N ALA A 95 0.47 10.39 -22.08
CA ALA A 95 -0.56 9.80 -22.93
C ALA A 95 -1.44 8.75 -22.26
N GLU A 96 -1.00 8.14 -21.15
CA GLU A 96 -1.74 7.05 -20.49
C GLU A 96 -2.44 7.43 -19.17
N ILE A 97 -2.19 8.62 -18.64
CA ILE A 97 -2.76 9.09 -17.37
C ILE A 97 -3.89 10.07 -17.67
N SER A 98 -5.12 9.70 -17.30
CA SER A 98 -6.23 10.64 -17.41
C SER A 98 -6.06 11.83 -16.45
N ASP A 99 -6.67 12.96 -16.79
CA ASP A 99 -6.67 14.18 -15.95
C ASP A 99 -7.13 13.92 -14.50
N ILE A 100 -7.93 12.89 -14.28
CA ILE A 100 -8.48 12.54 -12.96
C ILE A 100 -7.40 11.94 -12.07
N GLU A 101 -6.67 10.92 -12.52
CA GLU A 101 -5.62 10.26 -11.75
C GLU A 101 -4.48 11.23 -11.44
N LYS A 102 -4.12 12.07 -12.40
CA LYS A 102 -3.13 13.14 -12.22
C LYS A 102 -3.57 14.14 -11.15
N LYS A 103 -4.79 14.66 -11.25
CA LYS A 103 -5.35 15.59 -10.25
C LYS A 103 -5.41 14.98 -8.85
N MET A 104 -5.78 13.69 -8.73
CA MET A 104 -5.78 12.99 -7.44
C MET A 104 -4.38 12.95 -6.83
N SER A 105 -3.37 12.61 -7.61
CA SER A 105 -1.98 12.57 -7.17
C SER A 105 -1.45 13.96 -6.80
N GLU A 106 -1.74 14.98 -7.60
CA GLU A 106 -1.37 16.38 -7.33
C GLU A 106 -1.99 16.89 -6.02
N VAL A 107 -3.25 16.55 -5.74
CA VAL A 107 -3.90 16.90 -4.46
C VAL A 107 -3.18 16.24 -3.28
N ILE A 108 -2.84 14.96 -3.40
CA ILE A 108 -2.10 14.25 -2.35
C ILE A 108 -0.72 14.89 -2.15
N ILE A 109 0.02 15.13 -3.23
CA ILE A 109 1.36 15.73 -3.17
C ILE A 109 1.30 17.12 -2.51
N ASN A 110 0.45 18.01 -3.03
CA ASN A 110 0.45 19.42 -2.64
C ASN A 110 -0.21 19.66 -1.26
N GLN A 111 -1.25 18.89 -0.91
CA GLN A 111 -2.01 19.14 0.32
C GLN A 111 -1.62 18.21 1.47
N ALA A 112 -1.20 16.98 1.18
CA ALA A 112 -0.87 16.00 2.20
C ALA A 112 0.64 15.81 2.40
N LEU A 113 1.46 15.84 1.35
CA LEU A 113 2.87 15.48 1.47
C LEU A 113 3.82 16.68 1.55
N GLU A 114 3.67 17.70 0.70
CA GLU A 114 4.69 18.73 0.42
C GLU A 114 5.27 19.43 1.65
N LYS A 115 4.40 19.76 2.63
CA LYS A 115 4.82 20.49 3.86
C LYS A 115 4.90 19.60 5.10
N LYS A 116 4.59 18.32 4.98
CA LYS A 116 4.42 17.42 6.12
C LYS A 116 5.35 16.23 6.05
N LEU A 117 5.79 15.85 4.86
CA LEU A 117 6.75 14.77 4.67
C LEU A 117 8.14 15.31 4.93
N ASN A 118 8.81 14.79 5.97
CA ASN A 118 10.12 15.23 6.41
C ASN A 118 11.23 14.32 5.87
N GLU A 119 10.99 13.01 5.82
CA GLU A 119 11.93 12.01 5.29
C GLU A 119 11.18 10.92 4.53
N ILE A 120 11.83 10.34 3.53
CA ILE A 120 11.41 9.13 2.81
C ILE A 120 12.43 8.05 3.08
N TRP A 121 12.03 6.96 3.73
CA TRP A 121 12.85 5.78 3.95
C TRP A 121 12.66 4.74 2.84
N GLY A 122 11.43 4.65 2.31
CA GLY A 122 11.09 3.76 1.23
C GLY A 122 9.74 4.10 0.59
N CYS A 123 9.62 3.79 -0.68
CA CYS A 123 8.42 3.91 -1.49
C CYS A 123 8.17 2.56 -2.19
N GLU A 124 6.91 2.08 -2.23
CA GLU A 124 6.56 0.74 -2.72
C GLU A 124 7.43 -0.35 -2.08
N SER A 125 7.68 -0.21 -0.78
CA SER A 125 8.63 -1.03 -0.05
C SER A 125 7.99 -2.32 0.44
N PRO A 126 8.57 -3.49 0.12
CA PRO A 126 8.09 -4.77 0.59
C PRO A 126 8.42 -4.94 2.08
N LEU A 127 7.41 -5.34 2.85
CA LEU A 127 7.49 -5.58 4.28
C LEU A 127 7.12 -7.04 4.59
N TYR A 128 7.84 -7.65 5.51
CA TYR A 128 7.69 -9.05 5.86
C TYR A 128 7.71 -9.23 7.37
N TYR A 129 6.65 -9.82 7.92
CA TYR A 129 6.61 -10.28 9.30
C TYR A 129 6.75 -11.82 9.31
N PRO A 130 7.80 -12.39 9.91
CA PRO A 130 8.08 -13.82 9.86
C PRO A 130 6.88 -14.68 10.29
N ASN A 131 6.60 -15.74 9.53
CA ASN A 131 5.55 -16.72 9.79
C ASN A 131 4.11 -16.16 9.92
N SER A 132 3.89 -14.91 9.54
CA SER A 132 2.60 -14.25 9.72
C SER A 132 2.07 -13.62 8.43
N HIS A 133 2.66 -12.53 7.98
CA HIS A 133 2.14 -11.78 6.85
C HIS A 133 3.24 -10.99 6.13
N ALA A 134 2.92 -10.54 4.93
CA ALA A 134 3.75 -9.61 4.19
C ALA A 134 2.89 -8.64 3.37
N GLY A 135 3.50 -7.62 2.82
CA GLY A 135 2.85 -6.68 1.92
C GLY A 135 3.82 -5.67 1.34
N THR A 136 3.27 -4.72 0.62
CA THR A 136 4.02 -3.58 0.10
C THR A 136 3.35 -2.33 0.63
N THR A 137 4.12 -1.47 1.31
CA THR A 137 3.64 -0.15 1.76
C THR A 137 3.93 0.89 0.69
N ASP A 138 3.00 1.81 0.48
CA ASP A 138 3.16 2.85 -0.54
C ASP A 138 4.31 3.81 -0.18
N LEU A 139 4.41 4.17 1.11
CA LEU A 139 5.44 5.08 1.61
C LEU A 139 5.73 4.80 3.09
N CYS A 140 6.99 4.83 3.46
CA CYS A 140 7.43 4.88 4.86
C CYS A 140 8.50 5.96 5.03
N GLY A 141 8.49 6.61 6.19
CA GLY A 141 9.36 7.73 6.47
C GLY A 141 8.94 8.54 7.69
N VAL A 142 9.27 9.82 7.69
CA VAL A 142 8.87 10.76 8.75
C VAL A 142 7.81 11.71 8.20
N TYR A 143 6.66 11.76 8.85
CA TYR A 143 5.53 12.60 8.48
C TYR A 143 5.06 13.42 9.70
N ASN A 144 4.98 14.74 9.57
CA ASN A 144 4.75 15.65 10.70
C ASN A 144 5.68 15.34 11.89
N ASN A 145 6.96 15.10 11.65
CA ASN A 145 7.98 14.73 12.63
C ASN A 145 7.71 13.41 13.39
N ASN A 146 6.87 12.54 12.85
CA ASN A 146 6.60 11.21 13.41
C ASN A 146 6.95 10.12 12.40
N GLU A 147 7.58 9.05 12.85
CA GLU A 147 7.82 7.84 12.08
C GLU A 147 6.47 7.26 11.63
N SER A 148 6.30 7.03 10.34
CA SER A 148 5.00 6.78 9.75
C SER A 148 5.03 5.77 8.61
N ILE A 149 4.02 4.89 8.62
CA ILE A 149 3.60 4.10 7.46
C ILE A 149 2.42 4.82 6.81
N ILE A 150 2.52 5.07 5.53
CA ILE A 150 1.52 5.80 4.74
C ILE A 150 1.03 4.90 3.62
N ASP A 151 -0.29 4.85 3.44
CA ASP A 151 -0.96 4.07 2.41
C ASP A 151 -1.98 4.96 1.70
N PHE A 152 -1.85 5.10 0.39
CA PHE A 152 -2.71 5.95 -0.43
C PHE A 152 -3.96 5.19 -0.87
N LYS A 153 -5.11 5.82 -0.77
CA LYS A 153 -6.38 5.20 -1.17
C LYS A 153 -7.22 6.15 -2.02
N SER A 154 -7.56 5.71 -3.22
CA SER A 154 -8.53 6.41 -4.05
C SER A 154 -9.97 6.06 -3.65
N SER A 155 -10.88 7.01 -3.72
CA SER A 155 -12.29 6.76 -3.48
C SER A 155 -13.16 7.74 -4.27
N ASN A 156 -14.29 7.25 -4.81
CA ASN A 156 -15.30 8.09 -5.47
C ASN A 156 -16.21 8.85 -4.48
N ARG A 157 -16.11 8.54 -3.18
CA ARG A 157 -16.95 9.13 -2.13
C ARG A 157 -16.12 9.33 -0.87
N VAL A 158 -16.48 10.33 -0.08
CA VAL A 158 -15.97 10.46 1.28
C VAL A 158 -16.36 9.20 2.07
N LYS A 159 -15.37 8.55 2.63
CA LYS A 159 -15.56 7.34 3.44
C LYS A 159 -15.90 7.70 4.88
N LYS A 160 -16.87 7.00 5.46
CA LYS A 160 -17.12 7.06 6.90
C LYS A 160 -16.03 6.28 7.64
N ARG A 161 -15.78 6.65 8.89
CA ARG A 161 -14.75 6.04 9.75
C ARG A 161 -14.92 4.52 9.87
N GLU A 162 -16.14 4.06 10.05
CA GLU A 162 -16.46 2.63 10.15
C GLU A 162 -16.22 1.82 8.85
N TRP A 163 -16.08 2.49 7.70
CA TRP A 163 -15.84 1.82 6.42
C TRP A 163 -14.36 1.68 6.06
N ILE A 164 -13.48 2.23 6.89
CA ILE A 164 -12.03 2.25 6.64
C ILE A 164 -11.24 1.52 7.73
N THR A 165 -11.90 0.70 8.53
CA THR A 165 -11.23 -0.11 9.57
C THR A 165 -10.13 -0.97 8.97
N ASP A 166 -10.38 -1.61 7.81
CA ASP A 166 -9.39 -2.43 7.10
C ASP A 166 -8.15 -1.62 6.68
N TYR A 167 -8.27 -0.32 6.41
CA TYR A 167 -7.12 0.53 6.07
C TYR A 167 -6.20 0.72 7.29
N PHE A 168 -6.79 0.91 8.48
CA PHE A 168 -6.01 0.99 9.71
C PHE A 168 -5.38 -0.35 10.08
N LEU A 169 -6.10 -1.45 9.93
CA LEU A 169 -5.53 -2.79 10.16
C LEU A 169 -4.38 -3.08 9.19
N GLN A 170 -4.51 -2.68 7.93
CA GLN A 170 -3.46 -2.81 6.93
C GLN A 170 -2.21 -2.02 7.32
N THR A 171 -2.35 -0.76 7.67
CA THR A 171 -1.20 0.09 8.06
C THR A 171 -0.58 -0.36 9.38
N CYS A 172 -1.38 -0.83 10.36
CA CYS A 172 -0.85 -1.42 11.59
C CYS A 172 -0.03 -2.68 11.31
N ALA A 173 -0.51 -3.59 10.44
CA ALA A 173 0.23 -4.78 10.05
C ALA A 173 1.54 -4.43 9.34
N TYR A 174 1.54 -3.40 8.50
CA TYR A 174 2.76 -2.89 7.87
C TYR A 174 3.72 -2.27 8.87
N ALA A 175 3.23 -1.51 9.86
CA ALA A 175 4.07 -0.95 10.91
C ALA A 175 4.74 -2.06 11.75
N LEU A 176 4.00 -3.11 12.11
CA LEU A 176 4.56 -4.28 12.79
C LEU A 176 5.66 -4.96 11.96
N ALA A 177 5.42 -5.15 10.67
CA ALA A 177 6.40 -5.75 9.78
C ALA A 177 7.62 -4.85 9.56
N HIS A 178 7.44 -3.53 9.51
CA HIS A 178 8.55 -2.57 9.42
C HIS A 178 9.39 -2.59 10.71
N ASN A 179 8.77 -2.62 11.87
CA ASN A 179 9.48 -2.69 13.14
C ASN A 179 10.33 -3.96 13.29
N CYS A 180 9.95 -5.07 12.64
CA CYS A 180 10.82 -6.25 12.58
C CYS A 180 12.16 -6.00 11.88
N LEU A 181 12.26 -5.03 10.97
CA LEU A 181 13.53 -4.67 10.34
C LEU A 181 14.51 -4.06 11.34
N LEU A 182 14.02 -3.35 12.36
CA LEU A 182 14.84 -2.75 13.41
C LEU A 182 15.54 -3.83 14.24
N TYR A 183 14.80 -4.86 14.65
CA TYR A 183 15.35 -5.93 15.50
C TYR A 183 16.32 -6.85 14.75
N THR A 184 16.19 -6.99 13.44
CA THR A 184 17.11 -7.82 12.64
C THR A 184 18.41 -7.10 12.29
N SER A 185 18.42 -5.77 12.20
CA SER A 185 19.64 -4.98 11.98
C SER A 185 20.50 -4.89 13.24
N ASP A 186 19.89 -4.71 14.41
CA ASP A 186 20.62 -4.63 15.69
C ASP A 186 21.28 -5.98 16.04
N ALA A 187 20.59 -7.11 15.78
CA ALA A 187 21.15 -8.44 15.98
C ALA A 187 22.32 -8.78 15.04
N ALA A 188 22.43 -8.14 13.89
CA ALA A 188 23.55 -8.33 12.96
C ALA A 188 24.80 -7.54 13.40
N ASP A 189 24.64 -6.38 14.04
CA ASP A 189 25.75 -5.55 14.54
C ASP A 189 26.38 -6.15 15.83
N GLU A 190 25.60 -6.85 16.67
CA GLU A 190 26.14 -7.50 17.87
C GLU A 190 26.93 -8.79 17.57
N SER A 191 26.85 -9.33 16.35
CA SER A 191 27.56 -10.56 15.96
C SER A 191 28.97 -10.32 15.39
N VAL A 192 29.46 -9.09 15.33
CA VAL A 192 30.78 -8.66 14.82
C VAL A 192 31.64 -8.07 15.96
N GLY A 193 31.59 -8.64 17.15
CA GLY A 193 32.41 -8.32 18.28
C GLY A 193 33.37 -9.45 18.63
#